data_889b3ffe8de11dfeeed1094d9484f7a8
#
_entry.id   889b3ffe8de11dfeeed1094d9484f7a8
#
_cell.length_a   1.000
_cell.length_b   1.000
_cell.length_c   1.000
_cell.angle_alpha   90.00
_cell.angle_beta   90.00
_cell.angle_gamma   90.00
#
_symmetry.space_group_name_H-M   'P 1'
#
loop_
_entity.id
_entity.type
_entity.pdbx_description
1 polymer ?
#
loop_
_entity_poly.entity_id
_entity_poly.type
_entity_poly.pdbx_seq_one_letter_code
_entity_poly.pdbx_strand_id
1 'polypeptide(L)'
;MISLLALASLVLLVPLKTFEPYLVMVDKNTGYVEVKTTVDTNYDELTIGERQAVTQANVVRFIRMREGYDAPMLKENFGIAALLSTGEAARELQELYSSTNAKNPTKIYGKSKRVLVDVKSVTFLNETTASVRFSTEEKSDVETVTKHYVAVVRFRYTSQPRENVWMFDNPLGFQVYSYRRDQETVTSGSGN
;
A
#
# COMPACT_ATOMS: atom_id res chain seq x y z
N MET A 1 26.73 -52.28 -2.42
CA MET A 1 27.42 -51.11 -3.06
C MET A 1 26.66 -50.61 -4.29
N ILE A 2 26.15 -51.45 -5.18
CA ILE A 2 25.44 -51.05 -6.41
C ILE A 2 24.13 -50.34 -6.12
N SER A 3 23.38 -50.71 -5.07
CA SER A 3 22.10 -50.07 -4.71
C SER A 3 22.26 -48.64 -4.15
N LEU A 4 23.36 -48.35 -3.50
CA LEU A 4 23.66 -47.05 -2.94
C LEU A 4 24.06 -46.03 -4.05
N LEU A 5 24.73 -46.52 -5.09
CA LEU A 5 25.07 -45.74 -6.28
C LEU A 5 23.84 -45.41 -7.13
N ALA A 6 22.87 -46.34 -7.21
CA ALA A 6 21.61 -46.14 -7.91
C ALA A 6 20.71 -45.11 -7.17
N LEU A 7 20.71 -45.10 -5.83
CA LEU A 7 19.97 -44.11 -5.03
C LEU A 7 20.59 -42.73 -5.14
N ALA A 8 21.90 -42.62 -5.18
CA ALA A 8 22.61 -41.36 -5.36
C ALA A 8 22.37 -40.74 -6.76
N SER A 9 22.28 -41.57 -7.79
CA SER A 9 21.97 -41.09 -9.15
C SER A 9 20.50 -40.62 -9.29
N LEU A 10 19.56 -41.19 -8.53
CA LEU A 10 18.17 -40.78 -8.53
C LEU A 10 17.98 -39.37 -7.93
N VAL A 11 18.74 -39.04 -6.90
CA VAL A 11 18.71 -37.70 -6.27
C VAL A 11 19.29 -36.62 -7.19
N LEU A 12 20.25 -36.97 -8.03
CA LEU A 12 20.84 -36.06 -9.02
C LEU A 12 19.95 -35.83 -10.27
N LEU A 13 18.96 -36.69 -10.48
CA LEU A 13 18.03 -36.64 -11.63
C LEU A 13 16.67 -35.95 -11.29
N VAL A 14 16.46 -35.51 -10.04
CA VAL A 14 15.28 -34.68 -9.72
C VAL A 14 15.57 -33.29 -10.23
N PRO A 15 15.04 -32.88 -11.41
CA PRO A 15 15.17 -31.52 -11.83
C PRO A 15 14.35 -30.67 -10.82
N LEU A 16 15.00 -29.80 -10.10
CA LEU A 16 14.37 -28.71 -9.39
C LEU A 16 13.62 -27.89 -10.46
N LYS A 17 12.31 -28.18 -10.65
CA LYS A 17 11.46 -27.35 -11.47
C LYS A 17 11.30 -26.04 -10.74
N THR A 18 12.19 -25.11 -11.04
CA THR A 18 11.98 -23.71 -10.72
C THR A 18 10.90 -23.21 -11.65
N PHE A 19 9.71 -22.91 -11.12
CA PHE A 19 8.69 -22.19 -11.87
C PHE A 19 9.12 -20.74 -11.95
N GLU A 20 9.61 -20.34 -13.10
CA GLU A 20 9.83 -18.92 -13.41
C GLU A 20 8.53 -18.37 -14.02
N PRO A 21 7.84 -17.45 -13.35
CA PRO A 21 6.69 -16.78 -13.94
C PRO A 21 7.16 -15.87 -15.07
N TYR A 22 6.62 -16.06 -16.26
CA TYR A 22 6.87 -15.18 -17.41
C TYR A 22 5.84 -14.07 -17.43
N LEU A 23 6.29 -12.82 -17.42
CA LEU A 23 5.42 -11.66 -17.68
C LEU A 23 5.55 -11.28 -19.15
N VAL A 24 4.46 -11.37 -19.89
CA VAL A 24 4.38 -10.93 -21.29
C VAL A 24 3.88 -9.49 -21.31
N MET A 25 4.75 -8.55 -21.60
CA MET A 25 4.38 -7.16 -21.85
C MET A 25 4.16 -6.96 -23.35
N VAL A 26 2.98 -6.46 -23.73
CA VAL A 26 2.67 -6.06 -25.11
C VAL A 26 2.68 -4.53 -25.16
N ASP A 27 3.65 -3.97 -25.88
CA ASP A 27 3.63 -2.53 -26.18
C ASP A 27 2.49 -2.23 -27.16
N LYS A 28 1.50 -1.49 -26.70
CA LYS A 28 0.31 -1.14 -27.49
C LYS A 28 0.59 -0.21 -28.67
N ASN A 29 1.75 0.46 -28.69
CA ASN A 29 2.10 1.40 -29.76
C ASN A 29 2.90 0.75 -30.88
N THR A 30 3.69 -0.29 -30.58
CA THR A 30 4.59 -0.94 -31.55
C THR A 30 4.20 -2.37 -31.86
N GLY A 31 3.32 -3.00 -31.07
CA GLY A 31 2.96 -4.42 -31.21
C GLY A 31 4.07 -5.40 -30.86
N TYR A 32 5.21 -4.91 -30.34
CA TYR A 32 6.32 -5.76 -29.92
C TYR A 32 5.96 -6.50 -28.63
N VAL A 33 6.21 -7.79 -28.64
CA VAL A 33 6.04 -8.68 -27.48
C VAL A 33 7.40 -8.86 -26.83
N GLU A 34 7.62 -8.31 -25.66
CA GLU A 34 8.81 -8.52 -24.85
C GLU A 34 8.49 -9.52 -23.73
N VAL A 35 9.18 -10.67 -23.77
CA VAL A 35 9.07 -11.70 -22.72
C VAL A 35 10.18 -11.41 -21.70
N LYS A 36 9.83 -10.84 -20.55
CA LYS A 36 10.77 -10.70 -19.43
C LYS A 36 10.70 -11.94 -18.55
N THR A 37 11.83 -12.62 -18.42
CA THR A 37 11.98 -13.91 -17.71
C THR A 37 12.03 -13.74 -16.18
N THR A 38 12.15 -12.52 -15.68
CA THR A 38 12.13 -12.20 -14.25
C THR A 38 11.24 -11.00 -14.04
N VAL A 39 10.40 -11.04 -13.01
CA VAL A 39 9.69 -9.86 -12.50
C VAL A 39 10.69 -9.00 -11.73
N ASP A 40 11.77 -8.63 -12.36
CA ASP A 40 12.59 -7.50 -11.97
C ASP A 40 11.88 -6.24 -12.45
N THR A 41 10.78 -5.93 -11.79
CA THR A 41 10.21 -4.59 -11.90
C THR A 41 11.13 -3.68 -11.11
N ASN A 42 12.30 -3.41 -11.68
CA ASN A 42 13.22 -2.44 -11.13
C ASN A 42 12.51 -1.10 -11.21
N TYR A 43 12.09 -0.58 -10.07
CA TYR A 43 11.53 0.77 -9.97
C TYR A 43 12.44 1.79 -10.70
N ASP A 44 13.74 1.52 -10.73
CA ASP A 44 14.76 2.37 -11.37
C ASP A 44 14.71 2.33 -12.92
N GLU A 45 14.13 1.30 -13.54
CA GLU A 45 13.96 1.21 -14.99
C GLU A 45 12.76 2.01 -15.51
N LEU A 46 11.84 2.41 -14.63
CA LEU A 46 10.68 3.22 -15.01
C LEU A 46 11.11 4.64 -15.39
N THR A 47 10.42 5.23 -16.36
CA THR A 47 10.56 6.66 -16.64
C THR A 47 10.14 7.50 -15.43
N ILE A 48 10.57 8.75 -15.36
CA ILE A 48 10.20 9.67 -14.26
C ILE A 48 8.68 9.77 -14.11
N GLY A 49 7.95 9.85 -15.23
CA GLY A 49 6.49 9.94 -15.22
C GLY A 49 5.81 8.66 -14.70
N GLU A 50 6.31 7.49 -15.10
CA GLU A 50 5.80 6.20 -14.63
C GLU A 50 6.08 5.99 -13.15
N ARG A 51 7.30 6.30 -12.69
CA ARG A 51 7.63 6.27 -11.25
C ARG A 51 6.70 7.15 -10.43
N GLN A 52 6.43 8.34 -10.91
CA GLN A 52 5.54 9.28 -10.23
C GLN A 52 4.11 8.75 -10.18
N ALA A 53 3.58 8.20 -11.27
CA ALA A 53 2.24 7.63 -11.32
C ALA A 53 2.09 6.43 -10.37
N VAL A 54 3.06 5.51 -10.35
CA VAL A 54 3.10 4.36 -9.44
C VAL A 54 3.18 4.82 -7.98
N THR A 55 4.04 5.80 -7.70
CA THR A 55 4.19 6.36 -6.34
C THR A 55 2.90 7.03 -5.89
N GLN A 56 2.25 7.79 -6.76
CA GLN A 56 0.95 8.41 -6.48
C GLN A 56 -0.11 7.35 -6.14
N ALA A 57 -0.20 6.28 -6.91
CA ALA A 57 -1.13 5.18 -6.66
C ALA A 57 -0.88 4.52 -5.29
N ASN A 58 0.39 4.28 -4.93
CA ASN A 58 0.76 3.70 -3.64
C ASN A 58 0.44 4.65 -2.47
N VAL A 59 0.70 5.95 -2.61
CA VAL A 59 0.35 6.96 -1.61
C VAL A 59 -1.17 7.03 -1.41
N VAL A 60 -1.95 7.05 -2.48
CA VAL A 60 -3.42 7.05 -2.43
C VAL A 60 -3.94 5.79 -1.76
N ARG A 61 -3.38 4.61 -2.12
CA ARG A 61 -3.73 3.33 -1.51
C ARG A 61 -3.45 3.34 -0.01
N PHE A 62 -2.27 3.81 0.41
CA PHE A 62 -1.90 3.93 1.82
C PHE A 62 -2.91 4.80 2.59
N ILE A 63 -3.24 6.00 2.08
CA ILE A 63 -4.21 6.90 2.73
C ILE A 63 -5.57 6.22 2.89
N ARG A 64 -6.08 5.58 1.82
CA ARG A 64 -7.38 4.90 1.86
C ARG A 64 -7.41 3.76 2.88
N MET A 65 -6.37 2.95 2.95
CA MET A 65 -6.30 1.80 3.89
C MET A 65 -6.09 2.24 5.33
N ARG A 66 -5.33 3.33 5.56
CA ARG A 66 -5.06 3.85 6.90
C ARG A 66 -6.22 4.65 7.49
N GLU A 67 -6.84 5.50 6.69
CA GLU A 67 -7.86 6.47 7.15
C GLU A 67 -9.29 5.97 6.96
N GLY A 68 -9.48 4.99 6.08
CA GLY A 68 -10.76 4.35 5.89
C GLY A 68 -11.11 3.37 7.01
N TYR A 69 -12.40 3.21 7.26
CA TYR A 69 -12.91 2.24 8.22
C TYR A 69 -14.16 1.55 7.68
N ASP A 70 -14.13 0.24 7.62
CA ASP A 70 -15.28 -0.62 7.38
C ASP A 70 -15.11 -1.89 8.22
N ALA A 71 -16.02 -2.16 9.13
CA ALA A 71 -15.88 -3.26 10.09
C ALA A 71 -15.67 -4.63 9.43
N PRO A 72 -16.37 -5.03 8.35
CA PRO A 72 -16.12 -6.27 7.61
C PRO A 72 -14.72 -6.34 6.97
N MET A 73 -14.20 -5.20 6.48
CA MET A 73 -12.93 -5.11 5.76
C MET A 73 -11.75 -4.73 6.65
N LEU A 74 -11.99 -4.56 7.96
CA LEU A 74 -10.99 -4.03 8.88
C LEU A 74 -9.67 -4.81 8.88
N LYS A 75 -9.75 -6.13 8.92
CA LYS A 75 -8.55 -6.99 8.94
C LYS A 75 -7.70 -6.82 7.69
N GLU A 76 -8.34 -6.73 6.53
CA GLU A 76 -7.67 -6.55 5.25
C GLU A 76 -7.07 -5.16 5.14
N ASN A 77 -7.87 -4.12 5.41
CA ASN A 77 -7.41 -2.73 5.35
C ASN A 77 -6.25 -2.47 6.31
N PHE A 78 -6.36 -2.95 7.55
CA PHE A 78 -5.27 -2.84 8.52
C PHE A 78 -4.02 -3.61 8.06
N GLY A 79 -4.18 -4.82 7.51
CA GLY A 79 -3.07 -5.62 6.99
C GLY A 79 -2.32 -4.90 5.87
N ILE A 80 -3.05 -4.32 4.91
CA ILE A 80 -2.46 -3.54 3.81
C ILE A 80 -1.80 -2.25 4.33
N ALA A 81 -2.47 -1.50 5.23
CA ALA A 81 -1.89 -0.30 5.82
C ALA A 81 -0.60 -0.62 6.60
N ALA A 82 -0.57 -1.73 7.35
CA ALA A 82 0.61 -2.19 8.06
C ALA A 82 1.74 -2.63 7.11
N LEU A 83 1.40 -3.35 6.02
CA LEU A 83 2.34 -3.74 4.99
C LEU A 83 3.03 -2.53 4.33
N LEU A 84 2.27 -1.47 4.08
CA LEU A 84 2.76 -0.23 3.48
C LEU A 84 3.43 0.70 4.50
N SER A 85 3.50 0.32 5.77
CA SER A 85 4.08 1.13 6.86
C SER A 85 5.39 0.53 7.39
N THR A 86 6.28 1.40 7.85
CA THR A 86 7.51 1.01 8.55
C THR A 86 7.87 2.07 9.58
N GLY A 87 8.78 1.77 10.50
CA GLY A 87 9.30 2.72 11.47
C GLY A 87 8.22 3.39 12.33
N GLU A 88 8.20 4.72 12.34
CA GLU A 88 7.26 5.53 13.11
C GLU A 88 5.80 5.32 12.65
N ALA A 89 5.56 5.34 11.34
CA ALA A 89 4.21 5.18 10.79
C ALA A 89 3.59 3.82 11.14
N ALA A 90 4.39 2.75 11.20
CA ALA A 90 3.94 1.42 11.61
C ALA A 90 3.60 1.38 13.11
N ARG A 91 4.46 1.98 13.95
CA ARG A 91 4.24 2.07 15.40
C ARG A 91 2.98 2.85 15.73
N GLU A 92 2.79 4.02 15.12
CA GLU A 92 1.59 4.83 15.31
C GLU A 92 0.31 4.12 14.86
N LEU A 93 0.36 3.36 13.75
CA LEU A 93 -0.77 2.56 13.28
C LEU A 93 -1.13 1.47 14.30
N GLN A 94 -0.14 0.77 14.84
CA GLN A 94 -0.35 -0.26 15.87
C GLN A 94 -0.91 0.35 17.17
N GLU A 95 -0.37 1.49 17.59
CA GLU A 95 -0.86 2.20 18.77
C GLU A 95 -2.29 2.70 18.58
N LEU A 96 -2.65 3.20 17.39
CA LEU A 96 -4.01 3.63 17.07
C LEU A 96 -5.02 2.49 17.27
N TYR A 97 -4.66 1.27 16.85
CA TYR A 97 -5.53 0.09 16.98
C TYR A 97 -5.33 -0.71 18.29
N SER A 98 -4.49 -0.20 19.20
CA SER A 98 -4.33 -0.82 20.52
C SER A 98 -5.65 -0.83 21.30
N SER A 99 -5.87 -1.91 22.04
CA SER A 99 -7.06 -2.05 22.90
C SER A 99 -7.11 -1.02 24.02
N THR A 100 -5.98 -0.44 24.41
CA THR A 100 -5.89 0.60 25.46
C THR A 100 -6.14 2.01 24.91
N ASN A 101 -6.04 2.20 23.58
CA ASN A 101 -6.22 3.50 22.97
C ASN A 101 -7.71 3.89 22.92
N ALA A 102 -8.06 5.04 23.50
CA ALA A 102 -9.42 5.58 23.45
C ALA A 102 -9.83 6.04 22.04
N LYS A 103 -8.84 6.39 21.19
CA LYS A 103 -9.05 6.80 19.80
C LYS A 103 -9.06 5.63 18.81
N ASN A 104 -9.09 4.39 19.30
CA ASN A 104 -9.14 3.21 18.43
C ASN A 104 -10.41 3.24 17.56
N PRO A 105 -10.28 3.18 16.22
CA PRO A 105 -11.39 3.24 15.29
C PRO A 105 -12.49 2.20 15.57
N THR A 106 -12.11 1.01 16.05
CA THR A 106 -13.09 -0.03 16.40
C THR A 106 -14.00 0.36 17.56
N LYS A 107 -13.50 1.21 18.48
CA LYS A 107 -14.28 1.71 19.60
C LYS A 107 -15.16 2.90 19.19
N ILE A 108 -14.63 3.76 18.29
CA ILE A 108 -15.32 4.98 17.86
C ILE A 108 -16.44 4.67 16.87
N TYR A 109 -16.17 3.77 15.90
CA TYR A 109 -17.09 3.52 14.78
C TYR A 109 -17.88 2.22 14.94
N GLY A 110 -17.33 1.21 15.66
CA GLY A 110 -17.99 -0.06 15.90
C GLY A 110 -18.40 -0.76 14.59
N LYS A 111 -19.62 -1.32 14.57
CA LYS A 111 -20.22 -1.97 13.39
C LYS A 111 -21.22 -1.08 12.64
N SER A 112 -21.60 0.06 13.21
CA SER A 112 -22.68 0.93 12.72
C SER A 112 -22.20 2.09 11.87
N LYS A 113 -20.88 2.35 11.84
CA LYS A 113 -20.31 3.46 11.06
C LYS A 113 -19.28 2.96 10.07
N ARG A 114 -19.20 3.65 8.93
CA ARG A 114 -18.14 3.49 7.92
C ARG A 114 -17.45 4.84 7.71
N VAL A 115 -16.17 4.78 7.39
CA VAL A 115 -15.39 5.96 7.00
C VAL A 115 -14.90 5.75 5.59
N LEU A 116 -15.40 6.53 4.66
CA LEU A 116 -14.97 6.55 3.27
C LEU A 116 -13.93 7.64 3.09
N VAL A 117 -12.92 7.39 2.28
CA VAL A 117 -11.83 8.33 2.00
C VAL A 117 -11.86 8.73 0.54
N ASP A 118 -11.94 10.04 0.30
CA ASP A 118 -11.88 10.64 -1.02
C ASP A 118 -10.63 11.53 -1.13
N VAL A 119 -9.65 11.07 -1.91
CA VAL A 119 -8.39 11.79 -2.13
C VAL A 119 -8.59 12.84 -3.22
N LYS A 120 -8.38 14.10 -2.87
CA LYS A 120 -8.60 15.27 -3.75
C LYS A 120 -7.36 15.62 -4.57
N SER A 121 -6.18 15.58 -3.95
CA SER A 121 -4.93 15.85 -4.64
C SER A 121 -3.73 15.20 -3.94
N VAL A 122 -2.72 14.87 -4.75
CA VAL A 122 -1.39 14.44 -4.29
C VAL A 122 -0.37 15.36 -4.92
N THR A 123 0.43 16.03 -4.11
CA THR A 123 1.51 16.92 -4.55
C THR A 123 2.83 16.40 -3.98
N PHE A 124 3.77 16.06 -4.85
CA PHE A 124 5.10 15.66 -4.43
C PHE A 124 5.91 16.90 -4.05
N LEU A 125 6.36 16.96 -2.80
CA LEU A 125 7.23 18.02 -2.29
C LEU A 125 8.69 17.76 -2.65
N ASN A 126 9.04 16.49 -2.74
CA ASN A 126 10.32 15.95 -3.22
C ASN A 126 10.16 14.47 -3.57
N GLU A 127 11.25 13.79 -3.92
CA GLU A 127 11.26 12.38 -4.35
C GLU A 127 10.72 11.39 -3.30
N THR A 128 10.73 11.75 -2.01
CA THR A 128 10.37 10.87 -0.89
C THR A 128 9.26 11.43 -0.02
N THR A 129 8.65 12.55 -0.40
CA THR A 129 7.65 13.23 0.41
C THR A 129 6.49 13.73 -0.44
N ALA A 130 5.29 13.36 -0.09
CA ALA A 130 4.06 13.84 -0.71
C ALA A 130 3.17 14.56 0.31
N SER A 131 2.52 15.62 -0.14
CA SER A 131 1.38 16.26 0.53
C SER A 131 0.09 15.76 -0.11
N VAL A 132 -0.84 15.28 0.70
CA VAL A 132 -2.10 14.69 0.23
C VAL A 132 -3.26 15.43 0.86
N ARG A 133 -4.15 15.99 0.02
CA ARG A 133 -5.44 16.54 0.49
C ARG A 133 -6.53 15.51 0.27
N PHE A 134 -7.28 15.22 1.30
CA PHE A 134 -8.37 14.26 1.24
C PHE A 134 -9.50 14.65 2.20
N SER A 135 -10.66 14.07 1.96
CA SER A 135 -11.79 14.14 2.89
C SER A 135 -12.15 12.73 3.37
N THR A 136 -12.69 12.68 4.58
CA THR A 136 -13.34 11.48 5.10
C THR A 136 -14.83 11.75 5.24
N GLU A 137 -15.65 10.78 4.86
CA GLU A 137 -17.08 10.77 5.09
C GLU A 137 -17.40 9.68 6.13
N GLU A 138 -17.69 10.10 7.35
CA GLU A 138 -18.18 9.21 8.42
C GLU A 138 -19.67 8.99 8.22
N LYS A 139 -20.05 7.81 7.72
CA LYS A 139 -21.45 7.45 7.44
C LYS A 139 -22.02 6.53 8.51
N SER A 140 -23.19 6.87 9.00
CA SER A 140 -24.07 6.01 9.80
C SER A 140 -25.47 5.99 9.19
N ASP A 141 -26.39 5.21 9.75
CA ASP A 141 -27.79 5.12 9.29
C ASP A 141 -28.55 6.46 9.41
N VAL A 142 -28.08 7.37 10.26
CA VAL A 142 -28.78 8.63 10.58
C VAL A 142 -28.04 9.88 10.14
N GLU A 143 -26.71 9.79 9.94
CA GLU A 143 -25.88 10.99 9.71
C GLU A 143 -24.70 10.67 8.81
N THR A 144 -24.31 11.69 8.03
CA THR A 144 -23.03 11.72 7.30
C THR A 144 -22.25 12.96 7.71
N VAL A 145 -21.03 12.75 8.24
CA VAL A 145 -20.15 13.85 8.64
C VAL A 145 -18.92 13.84 7.75
N THR A 146 -18.66 14.96 7.07
CA THR A 146 -17.48 15.13 6.22
C THR A 146 -16.42 15.96 6.93
N LYS A 147 -15.17 15.49 6.91
CA LYS A 147 -14.00 16.20 7.45
C LYS A 147 -12.93 16.29 6.38
N HIS A 148 -12.21 17.40 6.35
CA HIS A 148 -11.15 17.65 5.39
C HIS A 148 -9.77 17.59 6.06
N TYR A 149 -8.78 17.02 5.38
CA TYR A 149 -7.45 16.82 5.93
C TYR A 149 -6.37 17.11 4.90
N VAL A 150 -5.23 17.56 5.41
CA VAL A 150 -3.95 17.53 4.70
C VAL A 150 -3.03 16.58 5.43
N ALA A 151 -2.42 15.66 4.70
CA ALA A 151 -1.41 14.77 5.26
C ALA A 151 -0.06 14.97 4.56
N VAL A 152 1.00 14.83 5.35
CA VAL A 152 2.37 14.71 4.84
C VAL A 152 2.79 13.26 5.00
N VAL A 153 3.14 12.63 3.87
CA VAL A 153 3.54 11.24 3.76
C VAL A 153 5.00 11.19 3.35
N ARG A 154 5.86 10.61 4.19
CA ARG A 154 7.25 10.33 3.84
C ARG A 154 7.42 8.84 3.58
N PHE A 155 7.95 8.52 2.43
CA PHE A 155 8.03 7.15 1.94
C PHE A 155 9.41 6.83 1.35
N ARG A 156 9.64 5.55 1.15
CA ARG A 156 10.82 5.01 0.45
C ARG A 156 10.42 3.73 -0.27
N TYR A 157 11.23 3.31 -1.20
CA TYR A 157 11.20 1.98 -1.79
C TYR A 157 12.30 1.11 -1.17
N THR A 158 12.08 -0.18 -1.06
CA THR A 158 13.05 -1.12 -0.52
C THR A 158 13.10 -2.37 -1.39
N SER A 159 14.30 -2.79 -1.74
CA SER A 159 14.58 -4.01 -2.50
C SER A 159 14.74 -5.26 -1.63
N GLN A 160 14.44 -5.19 -0.33
CA GLN A 160 14.60 -6.36 0.54
C GLN A 160 13.66 -7.49 0.12
N PRO A 161 14.15 -8.74 0.06
CA PRO A 161 13.31 -9.90 -0.22
C PRO A 161 12.20 -10.00 0.82
N ARG A 162 10.96 -10.18 0.35
CA ARG A 162 9.78 -10.35 1.19
C ARG A 162 9.17 -11.70 0.94
N GLU A 163 8.42 -12.20 1.91
CA GLU A 163 7.63 -13.41 1.75
C GLU A 163 6.68 -13.27 0.54
N ASN A 164 6.50 -14.34 -0.22
CA ASN A 164 5.73 -14.34 -1.47
C ASN A 164 4.33 -13.74 -1.37
N VAL A 165 3.66 -13.89 -0.21
CA VAL A 165 2.32 -13.34 0.02
C VAL A 165 2.28 -11.80 -0.09
N TRP A 166 3.36 -11.15 0.31
CA TRP A 166 3.46 -9.69 0.29
C TRP A 166 3.84 -9.10 -1.07
N MET A 167 4.41 -9.93 -1.96
CA MET A 167 4.84 -9.48 -3.30
C MET A 167 3.66 -9.07 -4.18
N PHE A 168 2.48 -9.70 -4.01
CA PHE A 168 1.28 -9.35 -4.78
C PHE A 168 0.71 -7.99 -4.38
N ASP A 169 0.77 -7.66 -3.10
CA ASP A 169 0.20 -6.41 -2.57
C ASP A 169 1.18 -5.25 -2.56
N ASN A 170 2.50 -5.52 -2.58
CA ASN A 170 3.52 -4.47 -2.56
C ASN A 170 4.78 -4.92 -3.34
N PRO A 171 4.66 -5.14 -4.66
CA PRO A 171 5.74 -5.69 -5.48
C PRO A 171 6.99 -4.83 -5.51
N LEU A 172 6.83 -3.51 -5.44
CA LEU A 172 7.94 -2.55 -5.49
C LEU A 172 8.52 -2.20 -4.12
N GLY A 173 7.99 -2.79 -3.05
CA GLY A 173 8.48 -2.51 -1.71
C GLY A 173 8.27 -1.08 -1.21
N PHE A 174 7.19 -0.41 -1.65
CA PHE A 174 6.80 0.91 -1.15
C PHE A 174 6.56 0.88 0.36
N GLN A 175 7.14 1.82 1.11
CA GLN A 175 6.99 1.92 2.56
C GLN A 175 6.89 3.37 3.01
N VAL A 176 5.85 3.68 3.75
CA VAL A 176 5.70 4.93 4.49
C VAL A 176 6.39 4.78 5.84
N TYR A 177 7.37 5.62 6.14
CA TYR A 177 8.09 5.60 7.41
C TYR A 177 7.67 6.71 8.38
N SER A 178 7.02 7.78 7.88
CA SER A 178 6.45 8.85 8.70
C SER A 178 5.16 9.36 8.06
N TYR A 179 4.14 9.54 8.86
CA TYR A 179 2.83 10.01 8.46
C TYR A 179 2.30 11.03 9.47
N ARG A 180 1.88 12.17 8.98
CA ARG A 180 1.22 13.18 9.80
C ARG A 180 0.03 13.73 9.04
N ARG A 181 -1.12 13.88 9.72
CA ARG A 181 -2.29 14.58 9.17
C ARG A 181 -2.73 15.70 10.09
N ASP A 182 -3.19 16.77 9.48
CA ASP A 182 -3.83 17.89 10.17
C ASP A 182 -5.22 18.11 9.55
N GLN A 183 -6.21 18.43 10.39
CA GLN A 183 -7.56 18.73 9.91
C GLN A 183 -7.60 20.15 9.37
N GLU A 184 -8.13 20.29 8.14
CA GLU A 184 -8.40 21.61 7.56
C GLU A 184 -9.69 22.18 8.15
N THR A 185 -9.59 23.34 8.78
CA THR A 185 -10.78 24.10 9.16
C THR A 185 -11.27 24.85 7.92
N VAL A 186 -12.37 24.40 7.34
CA VAL A 186 -13.04 25.16 6.27
C VAL A 186 -13.65 26.38 6.94
N THR A 187 -12.99 27.51 6.87
CA THR A 187 -13.62 28.78 7.22
C THR A 187 -14.70 29.02 6.19
N SER A 188 -15.95 28.80 6.54
CA SER A 188 -17.08 29.20 5.72
C SER A 188 -16.99 30.71 5.58
N GLY A 189 -16.44 31.19 4.46
CA GLY A 189 -16.50 32.57 4.09
C GLY A 189 -17.97 32.92 3.95
N SER A 190 -18.54 33.63 4.93
CA SER A 190 -19.83 34.31 4.78
C SER A 190 -19.60 35.36 3.70
N GLY A 191 -19.96 35.02 2.47
CA GLY A 191 -20.13 36.03 1.43
C GLY A 191 -21.29 36.96 1.82
N ASN A 192 -20.95 38.18 2.05
CA ASN A 192 -21.85 39.30 2.03
C ASN A 192 -22.25 39.60 0.60
#